data_f433a1db1a9dc78c7e5333fceae4faa8
#
_entry.id   f433a1db1a9dc78c7e5333fceae4faa8
#
_cell.length_a   1.000
_cell.length_b   1.000
_cell.length_c   1.000
_cell.angle_alpha   90.00
_cell.angle_beta   90.00
_cell.angle_gamma   90.00
#
_symmetry.space_group_name_H-M   'P 1'
#
loop_
_entity.id
_entity.type
_entity.pdbx_description
1 polymer ?
#
loop_
_entity_poly.entity_id
_entity_poly.type
_entity_poly.pdbx_seq_one_letter_code
_entity_poly.pdbx_strand_id
1 'polypeptide(L)'
;MATVKTKQRRKSMAGKGTMNVLEFMENQIRLMRDANRLGTAYNYEKTKKNLTEFLEGVDIPFTKVDEQFISEYNAFLIRRGMVRNSVSFYMRILRAVYNKAVRQKLVKPSNPFLDVYTGVDKTRKRAVTESVISQLYKLDLSHEKHLALARDIFIFSYCTRGMAFVDIAYLKKDNIRSGVITYARRKTGQQLAIRVEPAIKKIIERYYCETSAYVFPILTTSEPRQAYEEYRLAINNYNRLLRRLSNMLPAECKLTSYTSRHSWATAARNHNI
;
A
#
# COMPACT_ATOMS: atom_id res chain seq x y z
N MET A 1 14.72 -0.35 -62.44
CA MET A 1 14.74 -0.33 -60.95
C MET A 1 13.32 -0.18 -60.45
N ALA A 2 12.70 -1.27 -59.97
CA ALA A 2 11.32 -1.32 -59.55
C ALA A 2 11.26 -1.24 -58.02
N THR A 3 10.60 -0.21 -57.52
CA THR A 3 10.46 0.07 -56.09
C THR A 3 9.34 -0.80 -55.50
N VAL A 4 9.70 -1.76 -54.67
CA VAL A 4 8.74 -2.62 -53.99
C VAL A 4 8.12 -1.84 -52.81
N LYS A 5 6.85 -1.46 -52.95
CA LYS A 5 6.02 -0.89 -51.87
C LYS A 5 5.51 -2.04 -50.99
N THR A 6 6.07 -2.19 -49.79
CA THR A 6 5.60 -3.12 -48.78
C THR A 6 4.28 -2.61 -48.18
N LYS A 7 3.17 -3.21 -48.58
CA LYS A 7 1.85 -3.01 -47.96
C LYS A 7 1.84 -3.67 -46.60
N GLN A 8 1.99 -2.89 -45.54
CA GLN A 8 1.61 -3.35 -44.18
C GLN A 8 0.10 -3.64 -44.14
N ARG A 9 -0.25 -4.90 -44.11
CA ARG A 9 -1.61 -5.38 -43.84
C ARG A 9 -2.00 -4.95 -42.44
N ARG A 10 -2.84 -3.92 -42.30
CA ARG A 10 -3.61 -3.67 -41.06
C ARG A 10 -4.46 -4.92 -40.79
N LYS A 11 -4.10 -5.67 -39.74
CA LYS A 11 -4.98 -6.70 -39.21
C LYS A 11 -6.30 -6.04 -38.82
N SER A 12 -7.37 -6.42 -39.50
CA SER A 12 -8.73 -6.05 -39.21
C SER A 12 -9.05 -6.37 -37.75
N MET A 13 -9.68 -5.43 -37.06
CA MET A 13 -10.24 -5.59 -35.73
C MET A 13 -11.24 -6.75 -35.78
N ALA A 14 -10.85 -7.89 -35.24
CA ALA A 14 -11.77 -8.98 -34.93
C ALA A 14 -12.88 -8.45 -34.03
N GLY A 15 -14.11 -8.95 -34.24
CA GLY A 15 -15.33 -8.47 -33.65
C GLY A 15 -15.23 -8.16 -32.16
N LYS A 16 -15.92 -7.11 -31.69
CA LYS A 16 -16.04 -6.72 -30.30
C LYS A 16 -16.76 -7.85 -29.52
N GLY A 17 -16.01 -8.89 -29.14
CA GLY A 17 -16.45 -9.83 -28.12
C GLY A 17 -16.76 -9.03 -26.87
N THR A 18 -17.90 -9.25 -26.26
CA THR A 18 -18.29 -8.63 -24.99
C THR A 18 -17.32 -9.11 -23.92
N MET A 19 -16.30 -8.27 -23.63
CA MET A 19 -15.32 -8.57 -22.58
C MET A 19 -16.02 -8.62 -21.23
N ASN A 20 -15.84 -9.72 -20.50
CA ASN A 20 -16.44 -9.95 -19.19
C ASN A 20 -15.68 -9.21 -18.07
N VAL A 21 -16.30 -9.14 -16.90
CA VAL A 21 -15.81 -8.31 -15.77
C VAL A 21 -14.46 -8.80 -15.23
N LEU A 22 -14.33 -10.12 -14.97
CA LEU A 22 -13.09 -10.68 -14.40
C LEU A 22 -11.93 -10.64 -15.41
N GLU A 23 -12.21 -10.89 -16.69
CA GLU A 23 -11.26 -10.76 -17.78
C GLU A 23 -10.78 -9.31 -17.92
N PHE A 24 -11.71 -8.35 -17.87
CA PHE A 24 -11.36 -6.92 -17.92
C PHE A 24 -10.51 -6.51 -16.72
N MET A 25 -10.84 -6.99 -15.51
CA MET A 25 -10.03 -6.74 -14.32
C MET A 25 -8.61 -7.29 -14.47
N GLU A 26 -8.45 -8.50 -15.01
CA GLU A 26 -7.13 -9.08 -15.28
C GLU A 26 -6.30 -8.22 -16.23
N ASN A 27 -6.91 -7.75 -17.32
CA ASN A 27 -6.25 -6.83 -18.25
C ASN A 27 -5.83 -5.52 -17.56
N GLN A 28 -6.68 -4.96 -16.69
CA GLN A 28 -6.32 -3.76 -15.92
C GLN A 28 -5.16 -4.04 -14.94
N ILE A 29 -5.14 -5.19 -14.28
CA ILE A 29 -4.06 -5.62 -13.38
C ILE A 29 -2.74 -5.70 -14.14
N ARG A 30 -2.74 -6.35 -15.32
CA ARG A 30 -1.55 -6.44 -16.17
C ARG A 30 -1.01 -5.08 -16.56
N LEU A 31 -1.86 -4.17 -17.05
CA LEU A 31 -1.46 -2.80 -17.40
C LEU A 31 -0.88 -2.03 -16.22
N MET A 32 -1.41 -2.24 -15.00
CA MET A 32 -0.87 -1.60 -13.80
C MET A 32 0.49 -2.18 -13.41
N ARG A 33 0.69 -3.49 -13.55
CA ARG A 33 1.99 -4.14 -13.31
C ARG A 33 3.06 -3.64 -14.29
N ASP A 34 2.71 -3.54 -15.57
CA ASP A 34 3.61 -3.04 -16.61
C ASP A 34 3.98 -1.56 -16.42
N ALA A 35 3.06 -0.78 -15.85
CA ALA A 35 3.31 0.60 -15.44
C ALA A 35 3.96 0.74 -14.05
N ASN A 36 4.46 -0.34 -13.43
CA ASN A 36 5.03 -0.39 -12.07
C ASN A 36 4.10 0.16 -10.96
N ARG A 37 2.78 0.16 -11.19
CA ARG A 37 1.76 0.54 -10.21
C ARG A 37 1.37 -0.65 -9.33
N LEU A 38 2.36 -1.33 -8.76
CA LEU A 38 2.23 -2.64 -8.11
C LEU A 38 1.26 -2.63 -6.92
N GLY A 39 1.26 -1.56 -6.11
CA GLY A 39 0.30 -1.41 -5.01
C GLY A 39 -1.15 -1.32 -5.47
N THR A 40 -1.39 -0.65 -6.60
CA THR A 40 -2.74 -0.55 -7.19
C THR A 40 -3.14 -1.90 -7.82
N ALA A 41 -2.23 -2.54 -8.56
CA ALA A 41 -2.44 -3.87 -9.12
C ALA A 41 -2.86 -4.87 -8.04
N TYR A 42 -2.13 -4.92 -6.93
CA TYR A 42 -2.46 -5.77 -5.79
C TYR A 42 -3.85 -5.52 -5.20
N ASN A 43 -4.28 -4.27 -5.12
CA ASN A 43 -5.62 -3.94 -4.63
C ASN A 43 -6.72 -4.46 -5.59
N TYR A 44 -6.47 -4.35 -6.90
CA TYR A 44 -7.37 -4.90 -7.92
C TYR A 44 -7.41 -6.43 -7.89
N GLU A 45 -6.25 -7.09 -7.70
CA GLU A 45 -6.16 -8.56 -7.53
C GLU A 45 -6.98 -9.05 -6.35
N LYS A 46 -6.85 -8.37 -5.19
CA LYS A 46 -7.68 -8.70 -4.01
C LYS A 46 -9.17 -8.54 -4.28
N THR A 47 -9.55 -7.47 -4.97
CA THR A 47 -10.95 -7.23 -5.33
C THR A 47 -11.43 -8.27 -6.31
N LYS A 48 -10.65 -8.59 -7.35
CA LYS A 48 -10.96 -9.65 -8.31
C LYS A 48 -11.14 -10.99 -7.61
N LYS A 49 -10.23 -11.35 -6.68
CA LYS A 49 -10.35 -12.59 -5.92
C LYS A 49 -11.68 -12.69 -5.17
N ASN A 50 -12.07 -11.65 -4.40
CA ASN A 50 -13.36 -11.65 -3.69
C ASN A 50 -14.56 -11.69 -4.64
N LEU A 51 -14.46 -11.01 -5.78
CA LEU A 51 -15.54 -11.04 -6.80
C LEU A 51 -15.63 -12.41 -7.46
N THR A 52 -14.51 -13.07 -7.76
CA THR A 52 -14.48 -14.44 -8.30
C THR A 52 -15.11 -15.44 -7.33
N GLU A 53 -14.86 -15.30 -6.02
CA GLU A 53 -15.49 -16.13 -5.00
C GLU A 53 -17.01 -15.89 -4.92
N PHE A 54 -17.47 -14.64 -5.04
CA PHE A 54 -18.90 -14.30 -5.10
C PHE A 54 -19.58 -14.86 -6.34
N LEU A 55 -18.89 -14.85 -7.46
CA LEU A 55 -19.36 -15.36 -8.75
C LEU A 55 -19.17 -16.88 -8.93
N GLU A 56 -18.69 -17.59 -7.89
CA GLU A 56 -18.38 -19.02 -7.93
C GLU A 56 -17.48 -19.43 -9.12
N GLY A 57 -16.62 -18.51 -9.53
CA GLY A 57 -15.67 -18.70 -10.65
C GLY A 57 -16.25 -18.40 -12.04
N VAL A 58 -17.53 -18.12 -12.17
CA VAL A 58 -18.19 -17.85 -13.47
C VAL A 58 -18.10 -16.35 -13.78
N ASP A 59 -17.44 -15.98 -14.88
CA ASP A 59 -17.35 -14.57 -15.30
C ASP A 59 -18.64 -14.08 -15.93
N ILE A 60 -18.98 -12.81 -15.75
CA ILE A 60 -20.20 -12.19 -16.20
C ILE A 60 -19.93 -10.98 -17.12
N PRO A 61 -20.84 -10.69 -18.09
CA PRO A 61 -20.74 -9.47 -18.87
C PRO A 61 -21.09 -8.23 -18.03
N PHE A 62 -20.51 -7.08 -18.38
CA PHE A 62 -20.78 -5.81 -17.69
C PHE A 62 -22.25 -5.40 -17.66
N THR A 63 -23.07 -5.90 -18.58
CA THR A 63 -24.53 -5.66 -18.62
C THR A 63 -25.27 -6.30 -17.44
N LYS A 64 -24.67 -7.25 -16.74
CA LYS A 64 -25.20 -7.87 -15.52
C LYS A 64 -24.77 -7.15 -14.24
N VAL A 65 -23.93 -6.12 -14.34
CA VAL A 65 -23.50 -5.30 -13.20
C VAL A 65 -24.50 -4.16 -13.03
N ASP A 66 -25.62 -4.47 -12.44
CA ASP A 66 -26.72 -3.56 -12.09
C ASP A 66 -26.77 -3.30 -10.57
N GLU A 67 -27.77 -2.54 -10.11
CA GLU A 67 -27.96 -2.19 -8.70
C GLU A 67 -28.20 -3.43 -7.84
N GLN A 68 -28.98 -4.40 -8.34
CA GLN A 68 -29.23 -5.65 -7.62
C GLN A 68 -27.93 -6.44 -7.43
N PHE A 69 -27.16 -6.64 -8.49
CA PHE A 69 -25.86 -7.32 -8.42
C PHE A 69 -24.91 -6.66 -7.39
N ILE A 70 -24.84 -5.34 -7.40
CA ILE A 70 -23.98 -4.60 -6.45
C ILE A 70 -24.48 -4.74 -5.01
N SER A 71 -25.80 -4.72 -4.80
CA SER A 71 -26.41 -4.95 -3.49
C SER A 71 -26.12 -6.36 -2.96
N GLU A 72 -26.26 -7.38 -3.81
CA GLU A 72 -25.97 -8.79 -3.47
C GLU A 72 -24.49 -9.00 -3.14
N TYR A 73 -23.59 -8.41 -3.92
CA TYR A 73 -22.15 -8.46 -3.65
C TYR A 73 -21.79 -7.73 -2.34
N ASN A 74 -22.43 -6.58 -2.07
CA ASN A 74 -22.28 -5.87 -0.80
C ASN A 74 -22.70 -6.75 0.39
N ALA A 75 -23.86 -7.38 0.30
CA ALA A 75 -24.36 -8.30 1.32
C ALA A 75 -23.45 -9.51 1.53
N PHE A 76 -22.88 -10.06 0.44
CA PHE A 76 -21.88 -11.14 0.50
C PHE A 76 -20.64 -10.73 1.31
N LEU A 77 -20.07 -9.55 1.05
CA LEU A 77 -18.90 -9.05 1.78
C LEU A 77 -19.21 -8.83 3.27
N ILE A 78 -20.40 -8.33 3.60
CA ILE A 78 -20.86 -8.14 4.99
C ILE A 78 -21.02 -9.49 5.69
N ARG A 79 -21.68 -10.48 5.06
CA ARG A 79 -21.83 -11.84 5.61
C ARG A 79 -20.49 -12.52 5.90
N ARG A 80 -19.42 -12.17 5.17
CA ARG A 80 -18.04 -12.61 5.44
C ARG A 80 -17.38 -11.90 6.62
N GLY A 81 -18.09 -11.09 7.38
CA GLY A 81 -17.59 -10.37 8.54
C GLY A 81 -16.68 -9.17 8.20
N MET A 82 -16.73 -8.66 6.98
CA MET A 82 -15.92 -7.51 6.60
C MET A 82 -16.46 -6.22 7.23
N VAL A 83 -15.56 -5.43 7.82
CA VAL A 83 -15.92 -4.11 8.36
C VAL A 83 -16.24 -3.13 7.24
N ARG A 84 -17.09 -2.13 7.53
CA ARG A 84 -17.65 -1.18 6.57
C ARG A 84 -16.61 -0.52 5.66
N ASN A 85 -15.46 -0.10 6.20
CA ASN A 85 -14.38 0.49 5.40
C ASN A 85 -13.73 -0.52 4.43
N SER A 86 -13.70 -1.81 4.76
CA SER A 86 -13.21 -2.86 3.86
C SER A 86 -14.20 -3.13 2.73
N VAL A 87 -15.50 -3.20 3.04
CA VAL A 87 -16.56 -3.31 2.03
C VAL A 87 -16.49 -2.13 1.07
N SER A 88 -16.49 -0.90 1.60
CA SER A 88 -16.35 0.32 0.81
C SER A 88 -15.09 0.33 -0.07
N PHE A 89 -13.98 -0.22 0.41
CA PHE A 89 -12.75 -0.34 -0.39
C PHE A 89 -12.98 -1.19 -1.65
N TYR A 90 -13.60 -2.36 -1.53
CA TYR A 90 -13.91 -3.23 -2.67
C TYR A 90 -14.92 -2.59 -3.61
N MET A 91 -15.96 -1.93 -3.08
CA MET A 91 -16.96 -1.20 -3.86
C MET A 91 -16.33 -0.08 -4.68
N ARG A 92 -15.41 0.70 -4.11
CA ARG A 92 -14.70 1.78 -4.83
C ARG A 92 -13.86 1.24 -5.98
N ILE A 93 -13.19 0.09 -5.79
CA ILE A 93 -12.39 -0.51 -6.87
C ILE A 93 -13.31 -1.03 -7.96
N LEU A 94 -14.37 -1.75 -7.62
CA LEU A 94 -15.32 -2.27 -8.60
C LEU A 94 -16.00 -1.13 -9.37
N ARG A 95 -16.39 -0.04 -8.70
CA ARG A 95 -16.90 1.18 -9.34
C ARG A 95 -15.88 1.79 -10.32
N ALA A 96 -14.60 1.82 -9.94
CA ALA A 96 -13.54 2.31 -10.83
C ALA A 96 -13.36 1.41 -12.07
N VAL A 97 -13.49 0.09 -11.92
CA VAL A 97 -13.49 -0.89 -13.02
C VAL A 97 -14.67 -0.64 -13.94
N TYR A 98 -15.90 -0.57 -13.40
CA TYR A 98 -17.13 -0.29 -14.14
C TYR A 98 -17.03 1.02 -14.93
N ASN A 99 -16.59 2.11 -14.30
CA ASN A 99 -16.43 3.41 -14.96
C ASN A 99 -15.38 3.38 -16.08
N LYS A 100 -14.36 2.53 -15.98
CA LYS A 100 -13.40 2.32 -17.08
C LYS A 100 -14.06 1.57 -18.24
N ALA A 101 -14.86 0.55 -17.96
CA ALA A 101 -15.61 -0.18 -18.97
C ALA A 101 -16.61 0.73 -19.72
N VAL A 102 -17.31 1.62 -19.00
CA VAL A 102 -18.16 2.66 -19.60
C VAL A 102 -17.36 3.56 -20.54
N ARG A 103 -16.20 4.08 -20.10
CA ARG A 103 -15.34 4.92 -20.94
C ARG A 103 -14.83 4.19 -22.19
N GLN A 104 -14.62 2.89 -22.10
CA GLN A 104 -14.25 2.05 -23.25
C GLN A 104 -15.45 1.58 -24.08
N LYS A 105 -16.66 2.06 -23.77
CA LYS A 105 -17.91 1.72 -24.47
C LYS A 105 -18.25 0.21 -24.47
N LEU A 106 -17.80 -0.51 -23.44
CA LEU A 106 -18.14 -1.92 -23.21
C LEU A 106 -19.54 -2.10 -22.59
N VAL A 107 -20.05 -1.06 -21.94
CA VAL A 107 -21.39 -1.02 -21.34
C VAL A 107 -21.94 0.40 -21.43
N LYS A 108 -23.27 0.52 -21.49
CA LYS A 108 -23.94 1.83 -21.46
C LYS A 108 -23.79 2.45 -20.04
N PRO A 109 -23.67 3.78 -19.93
CA PRO A 109 -23.62 4.44 -18.63
C PRO A 109 -24.86 4.14 -17.79
N SER A 110 -24.65 3.68 -16.55
CA SER A 110 -25.64 3.60 -15.49
C SER A 110 -24.96 3.87 -14.14
N ASN A 111 -25.72 3.92 -13.06
CA ASN A 111 -25.17 4.19 -11.73
C ASN A 111 -25.44 3.03 -10.74
N PRO A 112 -24.93 1.82 -10.97
CA PRO A 112 -25.23 0.66 -10.16
C PRO A 112 -24.72 0.73 -8.71
N PHE A 113 -23.94 1.75 -8.36
CA PHE A 113 -23.37 1.95 -7.02
C PHE A 113 -24.11 3.02 -6.21
N LEU A 114 -25.33 3.42 -6.60
CA LEU A 114 -26.06 4.50 -5.94
C LEU A 114 -26.32 4.20 -4.46
N ASP A 115 -26.82 2.98 -4.17
CA ASP A 115 -27.30 2.60 -2.85
C ASP A 115 -26.25 1.91 -1.97
N VAL A 116 -24.98 1.85 -2.41
CA VAL A 116 -23.91 1.25 -1.60
C VAL A 116 -22.92 2.28 -1.09
N TYR A 117 -22.48 2.06 0.13
CA TYR A 117 -21.53 2.96 0.76
C TYR A 117 -20.14 2.85 0.11
N THR A 118 -19.66 3.95 -0.44
CA THR A 118 -18.33 4.08 -1.04
C THR A 118 -17.45 5.15 -0.38
N GLY A 119 -17.84 5.62 0.80
CA GLY A 119 -17.11 6.60 1.62
C GLY A 119 -15.97 5.97 2.44
N VAL A 120 -15.44 6.74 3.37
CA VAL A 120 -14.42 6.29 4.34
C VAL A 120 -14.83 6.79 5.72
N ASP A 121 -15.16 5.87 6.62
CA ASP A 121 -15.44 6.20 8.02
C ASP A 121 -14.15 6.59 8.72
N LYS A 122 -14.27 7.59 9.61
CA LYS A 122 -13.16 7.98 10.48
C LYS A 122 -12.79 6.82 11.40
N THR A 123 -11.51 6.47 11.43
CA THR A 123 -10.99 5.45 12.34
C THR A 123 -10.31 6.11 13.53
N ARG A 124 -10.38 5.47 14.71
CA ARG A 124 -9.67 5.94 15.92
C ARG A 124 -8.17 5.97 15.64
N LYS A 125 -7.55 7.13 15.84
CA LYS A 125 -6.10 7.28 15.76
C LYS A 125 -5.46 6.55 16.95
N ARG A 126 -4.43 5.74 16.68
CA ARG A 126 -3.71 4.94 17.68
C ARG A 126 -2.35 5.59 17.97
N ALA A 127 -2.37 6.81 18.48
CA ALA A 127 -1.16 7.43 18.99
C ALA A 127 -0.81 6.84 20.37
N VAL A 128 0.47 6.71 20.66
CA VAL A 128 1.01 6.41 21.99
C VAL A 128 1.72 7.66 22.53
N THR A 129 1.87 7.75 23.86
CA THR A 129 2.52 8.88 24.52
C THR A 129 4.03 8.87 24.32
N GLU A 130 4.69 10.01 24.53
CA GLU A 130 6.14 10.12 24.48
C GLU A 130 6.83 9.26 25.53
N SER A 131 6.17 9.03 26.68
CA SER A 131 6.65 8.08 27.69
C SER A 131 6.77 6.67 27.14
N VAL A 132 5.76 6.19 26.40
CA VAL A 132 5.78 4.87 25.73
C VAL A 132 6.87 4.81 24.66
N ILE A 133 7.09 5.90 23.90
CA ILE A 133 8.19 5.99 22.92
C ILE A 133 9.56 5.87 23.64
N SER A 134 9.73 6.57 24.76
CA SER A 134 10.95 6.50 25.57
C SER A 134 11.20 5.11 26.15
N GLN A 135 10.15 4.46 26.68
CA GLN A 135 10.23 3.08 27.19
C GLN A 135 10.60 2.10 26.07
N LEU A 136 9.96 2.22 24.90
CA LEU A 136 10.28 1.40 23.73
C LEU A 136 11.74 1.55 23.31
N TYR A 137 12.26 2.80 23.27
CA TYR A 137 13.65 3.08 22.92
C TYR A 137 14.65 2.44 23.89
N LYS A 138 14.32 2.38 25.18
CA LYS A 138 15.16 1.85 26.25
C LYS A 138 15.13 0.33 26.40
N LEU A 139 14.26 -0.40 25.67
CA LEU A 139 14.21 -1.86 25.74
C LEU A 139 15.57 -2.46 25.38
N ASP A 140 16.08 -3.33 26.23
CA ASP A 140 17.24 -4.15 25.90
C ASP A 140 16.80 -5.29 24.97
N LEU A 141 17.31 -5.26 23.76
CA LEU A 141 17.04 -6.23 22.69
C LEU A 141 18.36 -6.74 22.08
N SER A 142 19.45 -6.73 22.87
CA SER A 142 20.80 -7.14 22.43
C SER A 142 20.81 -8.56 21.84
N HIS A 143 19.99 -9.46 22.36
CA HIS A 143 19.87 -10.86 21.92
C HIS A 143 18.77 -11.09 20.88
N GLU A 144 18.00 -10.06 20.51
CA GLU A 144 16.80 -10.15 19.63
C GLU A 144 16.94 -9.22 18.42
N LYS A 145 17.92 -9.50 17.53
CA LYS A 145 18.26 -8.64 16.38
C LYS A 145 17.06 -8.17 15.54
N HIS A 146 16.06 -9.06 15.30
CA HIS A 146 14.88 -8.71 14.52
C HIS A 146 13.94 -7.74 15.27
N LEU A 147 13.79 -7.93 16.59
CA LEU A 147 13.02 -7.00 17.42
C LEU A 147 13.72 -5.66 17.56
N ALA A 148 15.06 -5.66 17.70
CA ALA A 148 15.88 -4.45 17.72
C ALA A 148 15.68 -3.65 16.43
N LEU A 149 15.75 -4.28 15.26
CA LEU A 149 15.48 -3.63 13.97
C LEU A 149 14.05 -3.05 13.91
N ALA A 150 13.06 -3.81 14.35
CA ALA A 150 11.67 -3.33 14.34
C ALA A 150 11.47 -2.13 15.29
N ARG A 151 12.05 -2.15 16.50
CA ARG A 151 12.08 -1.01 17.42
C ARG A 151 12.72 0.20 16.76
N ASP A 152 13.90 0.02 16.18
CA ASP A 152 14.70 1.13 15.64
C ASP A 152 14.03 1.74 14.39
N ILE A 153 13.38 0.94 13.54
CA ILE A 153 12.56 1.45 12.44
C ILE A 153 11.38 2.26 12.96
N PHE A 154 10.74 1.83 14.07
CA PHE A 154 9.63 2.57 14.67
C PHE A 154 10.10 3.91 15.23
N ILE A 155 11.21 3.93 15.96
CA ILE A 155 11.82 5.16 16.51
C ILE A 155 12.30 6.06 15.37
N PHE A 156 12.95 5.51 14.35
CA PHE A 156 13.35 6.26 13.15
C PHE A 156 12.14 6.92 12.47
N SER A 157 11.04 6.17 12.28
CA SER A 157 9.80 6.73 11.74
C SER A 157 9.28 7.89 12.59
N TYR A 158 9.27 7.74 13.92
CA TYR A 158 8.84 8.80 14.84
C TYR A 158 9.74 10.04 14.72
N CYS A 159 11.06 9.88 14.81
CA CYS A 159 12.02 10.97 14.73
C CYS A 159 12.06 11.64 13.34
N THR A 160 11.71 10.93 12.28
CA THR A 160 11.64 11.46 10.91
C THR A 160 10.23 11.98 10.54
N ARG A 161 9.53 12.59 11.50
CA ARG A 161 8.21 13.21 11.31
C ARG A 161 7.14 12.22 10.80
N GLY A 162 7.22 10.98 11.26
CA GLY A 162 6.30 9.92 10.87
C GLY A 162 6.51 9.43 9.43
N MET A 163 7.76 9.26 8.98
CA MET A 163 8.07 8.65 7.69
C MET A 163 7.39 7.28 7.60
N ALA A 164 6.67 7.01 6.51
CA ALA A 164 5.95 5.75 6.36
C ALA A 164 6.91 4.58 6.15
N PHE A 165 6.57 3.38 6.64
CA PHE A 165 7.41 2.19 6.48
C PHE A 165 7.80 1.92 5.02
N VAL A 166 6.90 2.19 4.06
CA VAL A 166 7.24 2.06 2.64
C VAL A 166 8.34 3.03 2.21
N ASP A 167 8.33 4.27 2.71
CA ASP A 167 9.35 5.25 2.39
C ASP A 167 10.69 4.89 3.07
N ILE A 168 10.66 4.32 4.29
CA ILE A 168 11.83 3.80 5.01
C ILE A 168 12.42 2.59 4.28
N ALA A 169 11.60 1.64 3.85
CA ALA A 169 12.07 0.43 3.17
C ALA A 169 12.83 0.76 1.88
N TYR A 170 12.39 1.77 1.15
CA TYR A 170 13.03 2.21 -0.10
C TYR A 170 14.02 3.36 0.07
N LEU A 171 14.33 3.77 1.32
CA LEU A 171 15.27 4.86 1.57
C LEU A 171 16.68 4.42 1.19
N LYS A 172 17.30 5.12 0.24
CA LYS A 172 18.67 4.87 -0.21
C LYS A 172 19.67 5.76 0.53
N LYS A 173 20.92 5.34 0.62
CA LYS A 173 22.01 6.14 1.18
C LYS A 173 22.16 7.48 0.47
N ASP A 174 22.00 7.51 -0.86
CA ASP A 174 22.05 8.74 -1.67
C ASP A 174 20.99 9.78 -1.32
N ASN A 175 19.95 9.37 -0.60
CA ASN A 175 18.94 10.29 -0.07
C ASN A 175 19.45 11.11 1.13
N ILE A 176 20.63 10.74 1.68
CA ILE A 176 21.21 11.39 2.86
C ILE A 176 22.44 12.17 2.43
N ARG A 177 22.34 13.50 2.42
CA ARG A 177 23.44 14.39 2.05
C ARG A 177 23.51 15.57 3.02
N SER A 178 24.73 15.93 3.43
CA SER A 178 24.97 17.09 4.30
C SER A 178 24.08 17.13 5.56
N GLY A 179 23.83 15.96 6.18
CA GLY A 179 22.99 15.87 7.37
C GLY A 179 21.48 16.06 7.14
N VAL A 180 21.01 15.91 5.90
CA VAL A 180 19.60 16.01 5.53
C VAL A 180 19.19 14.77 4.75
N ILE A 181 18.04 14.17 5.14
CA ILE A 181 17.35 13.13 4.38
C ILE A 181 16.39 13.81 3.42
N THR A 182 16.59 13.64 2.11
CA THR A 182 15.69 14.16 1.07
C THR A 182 15.08 12.99 0.29
N TYR A 183 13.76 12.90 0.27
CA TYR A 183 13.06 11.80 -0.41
C TYR A 183 11.71 12.23 -0.96
N ALA A 184 11.24 11.55 -2.01
CA ALA A 184 9.88 11.67 -2.52
C ALA A 184 8.97 10.62 -1.86
N ARG A 185 7.87 11.02 -1.25
CA ARG A 185 6.88 10.08 -0.71
C ARG A 185 6.34 9.16 -1.80
N ARG A 186 6.49 7.88 -1.64
CA ARG A 186 6.07 6.89 -2.66
C ARG A 186 4.56 6.93 -2.96
N LYS A 187 3.74 7.34 -2.00
CA LYS A 187 2.29 7.41 -2.19
C LYS A 187 1.83 8.64 -2.97
N THR A 188 2.50 9.78 -2.82
CA THR A 188 2.01 11.08 -3.32
C THR A 188 3.00 11.81 -4.22
N GLY A 189 4.24 11.36 -4.30
CA GLY A 189 5.33 12.06 -5.01
C GLY A 189 5.84 13.33 -4.33
N GLN A 190 5.29 13.71 -3.18
CA GLN A 190 5.69 14.92 -2.45
C GLN A 190 7.14 14.79 -1.99
N GLN A 191 7.96 15.80 -2.32
CA GLN A 191 9.33 15.92 -1.82
C GLN A 191 9.33 16.39 -0.35
N LEU A 192 10.12 15.71 0.47
CA LEU A 192 10.30 16.03 1.88
C LEU A 192 11.80 16.07 2.21
N ALA A 193 12.18 17.02 3.07
CA ALA A 193 13.52 17.14 3.62
C ALA A 193 13.44 17.08 5.16
N ILE A 194 14.29 16.26 5.77
CA ILE A 194 14.32 16.04 7.22
C ILE A 194 15.77 16.10 7.68
N ARG A 195 16.06 16.97 8.65
CA ARG A 195 17.38 17.06 9.28
C ARG A 195 17.69 15.77 10.05
N VAL A 196 18.92 15.30 9.92
CA VAL A 196 19.39 14.11 10.62
C VAL A 196 19.84 14.51 12.03
N GLU A 197 18.94 14.36 12.98
CA GLU A 197 19.22 14.57 14.39
C GLU A 197 20.05 13.41 14.98
N PRO A 198 20.76 13.59 16.13
CA PRO A 198 21.66 12.57 16.68
C PRO A 198 21.02 11.19 16.86
N ALA A 199 19.76 11.12 17.27
CA ALA A 199 19.04 9.85 17.42
C ALA A 199 18.84 9.14 16.07
N ILE A 200 18.53 9.89 15.02
CA ILE A 200 18.39 9.37 13.64
C ILE A 200 19.76 8.86 13.15
N LYS A 201 20.81 9.62 13.37
CA LYS A 201 22.19 9.28 12.98
C LYS A 201 22.63 7.95 13.60
N LYS A 202 22.45 7.79 14.92
CA LYS A 202 22.79 6.54 15.65
C LYS A 202 22.08 5.31 15.06
N ILE A 203 20.81 5.47 14.66
CA ILE A 203 20.05 4.36 14.06
C ILE A 203 20.59 4.03 12.67
N ILE A 204 20.87 5.04 11.83
CA ILE A 204 21.44 4.85 10.50
C ILE A 204 22.79 4.12 10.58
N GLU A 205 23.68 4.58 11.45
CA GLU A 205 25.03 4.00 11.65
C GLU A 205 24.96 2.52 12.10
N ARG A 206 23.99 2.15 12.95
CA ARG A 206 23.81 0.77 13.42
C ARG A 206 23.50 -0.22 12.30
N TYR A 207 22.81 0.21 11.26
CA TYR A 207 22.39 -0.65 10.13
C TYR A 207 23.18 -0.37 8.86
N TYR A 208 24.25 0.43 8.95
CA TYR A 208 25.10 0.69 7.80
C TYR A 208 25.71 -0.60 7.26
N CYS A 209 25.57 -0.82 5.97
CA CYS A 209 26.18 -1.95 5.25
C CYS A 209 26.73 -1.43 3.92
N GLU A 210 28.03 -1.50 3.72
CA GLU A 210 28.72 -0.91 2.58
C GLU A 210 28.17 -1.40 1.24
N THR A 211 27.86 -2.69 1.14
CA THR A 211 27.38 -3.33 -0.09
C THR A 211 25.91 -3.06 -0.41
N SER A 212 25.13 -2.52 0.54
CA SER A 212 23.72 -2.19 0.32
C SER A 212 23.55 -0.76 -0.17
N ALA A 213 22.73 -0.54 -1.18
CA ALA A 213 22.28 0.79 -1.58
C ALA A 213 21.26 1.41 -0.59
N TYR A 214 20.59 0.57 0.20
CA TYR A 214 19.54 0.98 1.14
C TYR A 214 20.10 1.31 2.52
N VAL A 215 19.40 2.17 3.25
CA VAL A 215 19.78 2.57 4.63
C VAL A 215 19.51 1.43 5.61
N PHE A 216 18.42 0.69 5.40
CA PHE A 216 18.01 -0.43 6.25
C PHE A 216 18.03 -1.75 5.49
N PRO A 217 18.31 -2.88 6.17
CA PRO A 217 18.35 -4.21 5.57
C PRO A 217 16.93 -4.77 5.37
N ILE A 218 16.10 -4.04 4.61
CA ILE A 218 14.71 -4.40 4.33
C ILE A 218 14.57 -4.91 2.90
N LEU A 219 15.22 -4.25 1.95
CA LEU A 219 15.24 -4.61 0.54
C LEU A 219 16.66 -5.00 0.13
N THR A 220 16.75 -6.00 -0.75
CA THR A 220 18.01 -6.51 -1.29
C THR A 220 18.20 -6.16 -2.77
N THR A 221 17.12 -5.83 -3.46
CA THR A 221 17.09 -5.57 -4.91
C THR A 221 16.51 -4.20 -5.24
N SER A 222 16.90 -3.65 -6.38
CA SER A 222 16.30 -2.45 -6.99
C SER A 222 15.31 -2.81 -8.12
N GLU A 223 15.17 -4.09 -8.49
CA GLU A 223 14.18 -4.52 -9.47
C GLU A 223 12.76 -4.28 -8.89
N PRO A 224 11.90 -3.52 -9.59
CA PRO A 224 10.66 -3.01 -8.99
C PRO A 224 9.69 -4.08 -8.49
N ARG A 225 9.52 -5.19 -9.21
CA ARG A 225 8.58 -6.26 -8.84
C ARG A 225 9.10 -7.03 -7.62
N GLN A 226 10.34 -7.45 -7.66
CA GLN A 226 10.97 -8.19 -6.56
C GLN A 226 11.07 -7.31 -5.30
N ALA A 227 11.50 -6.05 -5.43
CA ALA A 227 11.54 -5.10 -4.31
C ALA A 227 10.15 -4.87 -3.69
N TYR A 228 9.09 -4.87 -4.50
CA TYR A 228 7.72 -4.77 -3.98
C TYR A 228 7.30 -6.03 -3.21
N GLU A 229 7.68 -7.21 -3.66
CA GLU A 229 7.42 -8.47 -2.96
C GLU A 229 8.16 -8.52 -1.62
N GLU A 230 9.46 -8.18 -1.61
CA GLU A 230 10.26 -8.04 -0.39
C GLU A 230 9.61 -7.06 0.60
N TYR A 231 9.24 -5.86 0.13
CA TYR A 231 8.53 -4.88 0.94
C TYR A 231 7.24 -5.44 1.55
N ARG A 232 6.46 -6.20 0.80
CA ARG A 232 5.21 -6.78 1.28
C ARG A 232 5.41 -7.82 2.37
N LEU A 233 6.42 -8.66 2.25
CA LEU A 233 6.82 -9.59 3.29
C LEU A 233 7.33 -8.84 4.52
N ALA A 234 8.18 -7.84 4.29
CA ALA A 234 8.76 -7.02 5.35
C ALA A 234 7.71 -6.26 6.17
N ILE A 235 6.71 -5.62 5.56
CA ILE A 235 5.67 -4.88 6.30
C ILE A 235 4.81 -5.80 7.17
N ASN A 236 4.50 -7.02 6.69
CA ASN A 236 3.76 -8.01 7.46
C ASN A 236 4.57 -8.48 8.68
N ASN A 237 5.85 -8.82 8.46
CA ASN A 237 6.77 -9.21 9.53
C ASN A 237 6.97 -8.06 10.53
N TYR A 238 7.20 -6.85 10.05
CA TYR A 238 7.34 -5.65 10.88
C TYR A 238 6.14 -5.44 11.81
N ASN A 239 4.91 -5.50 11.29
CA ASN A 239 3.71 -5.38 12.13
C ASN A 239 3.56 -6.55 13.11
N ARG A 240 4.04 -7.76 12.80
CA ARG A 240 4.10 -8.90 13.74
C ARG A 240 5.08 -8.64 14.87
N LEU A 241 6.27 -8.13 14.57
CA LEU A 241 7.29 -7.78 15.55
C LEU A 241 6.84 -6.60 16.43
N LEU A 242 6.19 -5.58 15.86
CA LEU A 242 5.61 -4.47 16.64
C LEU A 242 4.56 -4.94 17.66
N ARG A 243 3.77 -5.97 17.35
CA ARG A 243 2.85 -6.58 18.32
C ARG A 243 3.61 -7.26 19.46
N ARG A 244 4.73 -7.95 19.16
CA ARG A 244 5.59 -8.52 20.23
C ARG A 244 6.17 -7.42 21.11
N LEU A 245 6.69 -6.34 20.51
CA LEU A 245 7.18 -5.18 21.25
C LEU A 245 6.10 -4.52 22.12
N SER A 246 4.86 -4.44 21.63
CA SER A 246 3.73 -3.95 22.43
C SER A 246 3.54 -4.73 23.73
N ASN A 247 3.68 -6.05 23.68
CA ASN A 247 3.51 -6.93 24.84
C ASN A 247 4.69 -6.84 25.85
N MET A 248 5.81 -6.25 25.44
CA MET A 248 6.97 -6.03 26.33
C MET A 248 6.91 -4.68 27.05
N LEU A 249 5.94 -3.84 26.71
CA LEU A 249 5.77 -2.53 27.34
C LEU A 249 4.77 -2.60 28.49
N PRO A 250 5.00 -1.87 29.61
CA PRO A 250 4.12 -1.90 30.76
C PRO A 250 2.76 -1.26 30.50
N ALA A 251 2.66 -0.36 29.54
CA ALA A 251 1.41 0.27 29.15
C ALA A 251 0.68 -0.57 28.09
N GLU A 252 -0.61 -0.81 28.29
CA GLU A 252 -1.43 -1.47 27.28
C GLU A 252 -1.51 -0.61 26.00
N CYS A 253 -0.72 -0.96 25.00
CA CYS A 253 -0.64 -0.25 23.74
C CYS A 253 -0.60 -1.22 22.55
N LYS A 254 -1.06 -0.75 21.38
CA LYS A 254 -1.02 -1.53 20.13
C LYS A 254 -0.14 -0.81 19.11
N LEU A 255 1.12 -1.22 19.01
CA LEU A 255 2.03 -0.69 18.02
C LEU A 255 1.75 -1.28 16.65
N THR A 256 1.72 -0.43 15.64
CA THR A 256 1.63 -0.77 14.23
C THR A 256 2.53 0.17 13.45
N SER A 257 2.80 -0.14 12.19
CA SER A 257 3.59 0.74 11.29
C SER A 257 3.00 2.15 11.13
N TYR A 258 1.75 2.37 11.49
CA TYR A 258 1.08 3.69 11.46
C TYR A 258 1.12 4.42 12.80
N THR A 259 1.33 3.70 13.90
CA THR A 259 1.32 4.27 15.26
C THR A 259 2.41 5.33 15.43
N SER A 260 3.62 5.11 14.92
CA SER A 260 4.72 6.10 14.96
C SER A 260 4.33 7.45 14.37
N ARG A 261 3.67 7.44 13.20
CA ARG A 261 3.18 8.65 12.54
C ARG A 261 2.07 9.36 13.33
N HIS A 262 1.14 8.60 13.88
CA HIS A 262 0.08 9.19 14.70
C HIS A 262 0.63 9.79 15.99
N SER A 263 1.61 9.12 16.60
CA SER A 263 2.27 9.58 17.82
C SER A 263 3.06 10.87 17.56
N TRP A 264 3.86 10.91 16.48
CA TRP A 264 4.56 12.13 16.10
C TRP A 264 3.59 13.29 15.83
N ALA A 265 2.55 13.08 15.05
CA ALA A 265 1.57 14.13 14.74
C ALA A 265 0.81 14.63 15.99
N THR A 266 0.60 13.75 16.99
CA THR A 266 0.01 14.13 18.27
C THR A 266 1.01 14.92 19.12
N ALA A 267 2.26 14.46 19.23
CA ALA A 267 3.32 15.17 19.94
C ALA A 267 3.58 16.55 19.32
N ALA A 268 3.74 16.64 18.00
CA ALA A 268 3.94 17.92 17.31
C ALA A 268 2.81 18.91 17.62
N ARG A 269 1.55 18.46 17.58
CA ARG A 269 0.41 19.32 17.96
C ARG A 269 0.47 19.76 19.44
N ASN A 270 0.86 18.86 20.35
CA ASN A 270 0.95 19.17 21.78
C ASN A 270 2.08 20.16 22.08
N HIS A 271 3.14 20.16 21.27
CA HIS A 271 4.27 21.09 21.38
C HIS A 271 4.15 22.31 20.44
N ASN A 272 3.01 22.51 19.79
CA ASN A 272 2.76 23.62 18.85
C ASN A 272 3.76 23.71 17.69
N ILE A 273 4.17 22.55 17.14
CA ILE A 273 5.08 22.45 15.99
C ILE A 273 4.28 22.22 14.69
#